data_c241407513af14a5f4258576b82cd6e8
#
_entry.id   c241407513af14a5f4258576b82cd6e8
#
_cell.length_a   1.000
_cell.length_b   1.000
_cell.length_c   1.000
_cell.angle_alpha   90.00
_cell.angle_beta   90.00
_cell.angle_gamma   90.00
#
_symmetry.space_group_name_H-M   'P 1'
#
loop_
_entity.id
_entity.type
_entity.pdbx_description
1 polymer ?
#
loop_
_entity_poly.entity_id
_entity_poly.type
_entity_poly.pdbx_seq_one_letter_code
_entity_poly.pdbx_strand_id
1 'polypeptide(L)'
;MIVLRKWQADCLDKAKAHYQSHRDYFVQATPGSGKTRLAAELAKWLLEEQLIDFVICFAPTREVVAGMQRTFSAVLDQRFGNVIASAGAAYTYQSMEYQQEEFWDIFKKFRVLAIFDEIHHCAGHDPLLSNTWGQQIIRNIQDQATYTLGLSGTPWRSDDLPIALARYSDPEGQLICDYRYDLQSAVNEGVCRAPRITLIDNPLIRLVEEKENTESVRGFSCFSQLLSESPVSYEDLLRHDDILNAVLDIGILQLSETRHKTPQAGGLVVATDIEHAHQIAGILNAKHQSYVVVTSKTPRAQQLIDRFRHDNTCWIVAVSMISEGTDIQRLSVCCYLSRIRTELHYRQVLGRILRKMGPEDREAWLYVIAEPTLRKYSQRIANDLPEDQSTLQEKKLNDRLNQSHAEHANGNTVGAKESADNPISIKEQNGKGELQVTDASLLTLSFSQYYRQYLLSLM
;
A
#
# COMPACT_ATOMS: atom_id res chain seq x y z
N MET A 1 24.98 -6.52 -18.25
CA MET A 1 25.08 -5.64 -17.06
C MET A 1 23.79 -4.83 -16.97
N ILE A 2 23.04 -4.93 -15.87
CA ILE A 2 21.80 -4.12 -15.69
C ILE A 2 22.26 -2.72 -15.29
N VAL A 3 21.90 -1.72 -16.08
CA VAL A 3 22.25 -0.31 -15.85
C VAL A 3 21.49 0.20 -14.62
N LEU A 4 22.17 0.92 -13.73
CA LEU A 4 21.52 1.63 -12.60
C LEU A 4 20.58 2.72 -13.12
N ARG A 5 19.47 2.92 -12.41
CA ARG A 5 18.63 4.09 -12.64
C ARG A 5 19.37 5.35 -12.21
N LYS A 6 19.02 6.49 -12.79
CA LYS A 6 19.69 7.78 -12.51
C LYS A 6 19.80 8.07 -11.01
N TRP A 7 18.68 7.95 -10.28
CA TRP A 7 18.66 8.19 -8.83
C TRP A 7 19.56 7.22 -8.04
N GLN A 8 19.67 5.94 -8.50
CA GLN A 8 20.52 4.94 -7.84
C GLN A 8 22.01 5.29 -8.03
N ALA A 9 22.40 5.74 -9.22
CA ALA A 9 23.76 6.18 -9.49
C ALA A 9 24.12 7.42 -8.65
N ASP A 10 23.27 8.45 -8.65
CA ASP A 10 23.46 9.66 -7.84
C ASP A 10 23.52 9.35 -6.33
N CYS A 11 22.63 8.51 -5.83
CA CYS A 11 22.63 8.08 -4.43
C CYS A 11 23.90 7.29 -4.08
N LEU A 12 24.34 6.39 -4.96
CA LEU A 12 25.57 5.61 -4.77
C LEU A 12 26.81 6.52 -4.68
N ASP A 13 26.92 7.51 -5.56
CA ASP A 13 28.06 8.43 -5.54
C ASP A 13 28.07 9.30 -4.27
N LYS A 14 26.89 9.76 -3.82
CA LYS A 14 26.76 10.49 -2.55
C LYS A 14 27.06 9.62 -1.33
N ALA A 15 26.62 8.36 -1.34
CA ALA A 15 26.93 7.42 -0.26
C ALA A 15 28.45 7.13 -0.18
N LYS A 16 29.13 6.94 -1.32
CA LYS A 16 30.60 6.78 -1.37
C LYS A 16 31.34 7.96 -0.76
N ALA A 17 30.93 9.19 -1.09
CA ALA A 17 31.51 10.40 -0.52
C ALA A 17 31.22 10.51 1.00
N HIS A 18 30.01 10.19 1.41
CA HIS A 18 29.57 10.27 2.80
C HIS A 18 30.35 9.30 3.71
N TYR A 19 30.55 8.05 3.28
CA TYR A 19 31.27 7.05 4.04
C TYR A 19 32.79 7.31 4.20
N GLN A 20 33.33 8.33 3.56
CA GLN A 20 34.72 8.78 3.84
C GLN A 20 34.85 9.41 5.24
N SER A 21 33.76 9.96 5.79
CA SER A 21 33.79 10.68 7.07
C SER A 21 32.69 10.25 8.07
N HIS A 22 31.69 9.50 7.62
CA HIS A 22 30.56 9.06 8.45
C HIS A 22 30.37 7.55 8.33
N ARG A 23 29.68 6.96 9.30
CA ARG A 23 29.43 5.50 9.36
C ARG A 23 28.01 5.14 8.95
N ASP A 24 27.06 6.06 9.13
CA ASP A 24 25.63 5.82 8.99
C ASP A 24 25.11 6.57 7.75
N TYR A 25 24.30 5.89 6.93
CA TYR A 25 23.65 6.49 5.77
C TYR A 25 22.18 6.09 5.73
N PHE A 26 21.29 7.08 5.60
CA PHE A 26 19.85 6.85 5.62
C PHE A 26 19.22 7.30 4.28
N VAL A 27 18.58 6.33 3.60
CA VAL A 27 17.93 6.55 2.30
C VAL A 27 16.43 6.42 2.42
N GLN A 28 15.73 7.50 2.14
CA GLN A 28 14.31 7.46 1.85
C GLN A 28 14.11 7.28 0.35
N ALA A 29 13.46 6.19 -0.07
CA ALA A 29 13.12 6.00 -1.48
C ALA A 29 11.78 5.29 -1.63
N THR A 30 10.94 5.82 -2.54
CA THR A 30 9.57 5.32 -2.74
C THR A 30 9.52 3.81 -2.96
N PRO A 31 8.44 3.11 -2.55
CA PRO A 31 8.27 1.69 -2.82
C PRO A 31 8.41 1.37 -4.32
N GLY A 32 9.06 0.24 -4.65
CA GLY A 32 9.27 -0.16 -6.06
C GLY A 32 10.40 0.57 -6.78
N SER A 33 11.07 1.55 -6.17
CA SER A 33 12.18 2.30 -6.79
C SER A 33 13.46 1.47 -7.00
N GLY A 34 13.63 0.33 -6.30
CA GLY A 34 14.80 -0.54 -6.42
C GLY A 34 15.86 -0.32 -5.34
N LYS A 35 15.46 0.00 -4.10
CA LYS A 35 16.32 0.17 -2.92
C LYS A 35 17.31 -0.98 -2.73
N THR A 36 16.85 -2.22 -2.83
CA THR A 36 17.68 -3.43 -2.66
C THR A 36 18.83 -3.50 -3.66
N ARG A 37 18.59 -3.08 -4.93
CA ARG A 37 19.64 -3.03 -5.94
C ARG A 37 20.70 -1.99 -5.60
N LEU A 38 20.30 -0.79 -5.17
CA LEU A 38 21.21 0.24 -4.70
C LEU A 38 22.09 -0.27 -3.55
N ALA A 39 21.47 -0.93 -2.55
CA ALA A 39 22.20 -1.48 -1.41
C ALA A 39 23.24 -2.53 -1.82
N ALA A 40 22.90 -3.40 -2.78
CA ALA A 40 23.81 -4.42 -3.28
C ALA A 40 24.99 -3.81 -4.07
N GLU A 41 24.76 -2.75 -4.88
CA GLU A 41 25.83 -2.05 -5.60
C GLU A 41 26.76 -1.28 -4.63
N LEU A 42 26.20 -0.67 -3.59
CA LEU A 42 27.00 -0.04 -2.54
C LEU A 42 27.85 -1.07 -1.79
N ALA A 43 27.28 -2.21 -1.44
CA ALA A 43 27.98 -3.31 -0.79
C ALA A 43 29.11 -3.85 -1.69
N LYS A 44 28.85 -3.98 -3.00
CA LYS A 44 29.85 -4.41 -3.98
C LYS A 44 31.05 -3.47 -3.99
N TRP A 45 30.81 -2.17 -4.09
CA TRP A 45 31.88 -1.17 -4.07
C TRP A 45 32.70 -1.23 -2.77
N LEU A 46 32.05 -1.32 -1.59
CA LEU A 46 32.75 -1.40 -0.30
C LEU A 46 33.62 -2.65 -0.19
N LEU A 47 33.15 -3.79 -0.74
CA LEU A 47 33.94 -5.04 -0.78
C LEU A 47 35.13 -4.93 -1.75
N GLU A 48 34.92 -4.37 -2.94
CA GLU A 48 35.97 -4.18 -3.96
C GLU A 48 37.08 -3.24 -3.47
N GLU A 49 36.71 -2.15 -2.77
CA GLU A 49 37.64 -1.23 -2.11
C GLU A 49 38.27 -1.78 -0.81
N GLN A 50 37.89 -3.02 -0.43
CA GLN A 50 38.36 -3.65 0.80
C GLN A 50 38.06 -2.84 2.07
N LEU A 51 36.96 -2.07 2.08
CA LEU A 51 36.52 -1.29 3.23
C LEU A 51 35.70 -2.12 4.22
N ILE A 52 35.11 -3.21 3.74
CA ILE A 52 34.38 -4.19 4.55
C ILE A 52 34.77 -5.62 4.20
N ASP A 53 34.51 -6.54 5.13
CA ASP A 53 34.78 -7.97 4.97
C ASP A 53 33.47 -8.74 4.71
N PHE A 54 32.33 -8.28 5.28
CA PHE A 54 31.02 -8.93 5.20
C PHE A 54 29.88 -7.93 5.10
N VAL A 55 28.74 -8.42 4.57
CA VAL A 55 27.47 -7.69 4.50
C VAL A 55 26.40 -8.46 5.26
N ILE A 56 25.77 -7.84 6.26
CA ILE A 56 24.65 -8.41 7.00
C ILE A 56 23.42 -7.56 6.75
N CYS A 57 22.34 -8.18 6.23
CA CYS A 57 21.09 -7.50 5.93
C CYS A 57 19.99 -7.94 6.88
N PHE A 58 19.12 -7.00 7.25
CA PHE A 58 17.90 -7.25 8.03
C PHE A 58 16.69 -6.70 7.30
N ALA A 59 15.58 -7.46 7.32
CA ALA A 59 14.36 -7.12 6.61
C ALA A 59 13.10 -7.60 7.36
N PRO A 60 11.90 -7.05 7.09
CA PRO A 60 10.70 -7.36 7.85
C PRO A 60 10.16 -8.78 7.63
N THR A 61 10.35 -9.36 6.44
CA THR A 61 9.74 -10.66 6.09
C THR A 61 10.72 -11.61 5.41
N ARG A 62 10.45 -12.92 5.51
CA ARG A 62 11.23 -13.97 4.83
C ARG A 62 11.26 -13.80 3.31
N GLU A 63 10.20 -13.25 2.73
CA GLU A 63 10.12 -13.01 1.28
C GLU A 63 11.08 -11.90 0.84
N VAL A 64 11.14 -10.79 1.60
CA VAL A 64 12.10 -9.71 1.36
C VAL A 64 13.54 -10.24 1.53
N VAL A 65 13.80 -11.02 2.56
CA VAL A 65 15.10 -11.68 2.78
C VAL A 65 15.50 -12.52 1.56
N ALA A 66 14.61 -13.38 1.07
CA ALA A 66 14.88 -14.19 -0.13
C ALA A 66 15.12 -13.32 -1.38
N GLY A 67 14.39 -12.22 -1.52
CA GLY A 67 14.61 -11.23 -2.58
C GLY A 67 15.97 -10.56 -2.48
N MET A 68 16.38 -10.15 -1.28
CA MET A 68 17.69 -9.58 -1.01
C MET A 68 18.79 -10.58 -1.36
N GLN A 69 18.70 -11.83 -0.90
CA GLN A 69 19.68 -12.86 -1.19
C GLN A 69 19.90 -13.06 -2.69
N ARG A 70 18.81 -13.13 -3.47
CA ARG A 70 18.89 -13.23 -4.94
C ARG A 70 19.55 -12.00 -5.57
N THR A 71 19.18 -10.80 -5.14
CA THR A 71 19.71 -9.54 -5.69
C THR A 71 21.18 -9.40 -5.36
N PHE A 72 21.57 -9.64 -4.11
CA PHE A 72 22.97 -9.53 -3.68
C PHE A 72 23.84 -10.59 -4.36
N SER A 73 23.40 -11.85 -4.44
CA SER A 73 24.13 -12.89 -5.16
C SER A 73 24.37 -12.50 -6.62
N ALA A 74 23.36 -11.94 -7.30
CA ALA A 74 23.48 -11.53 -8.69
C ALA A 74 24.38 -10.29 -8.90
N VAL A 75 24.38 -9.34 -7.95
CA VAL A 75 25.20 -8.11 -8.06
C VAL A 75 26.64 -8.35 -7.67
N LEU A 76 26.87 -9.11 -6.60
CA LEU A 76 28.22 -9.41 -6.10
C LEU A 76 28.91 -10.49 -6.95
N ASP A 77 28.16 -11.23 -7.77
CA ASP A 77 28.64 -12.43 -8.48
C ASP A 77 29.28 -13.45 -7.51
N GLN A 78 28.69 -13.54 -6.31
CA GLN A 78 29.13 -14.38 -5.22
C GLN A 78 27.94 -14.99 -4.48
N ARG A 79 28.19 -16.04 -3.70
CA ARG A 79 27.16 -16.59 -2.82
C ARG A 79 26.78 -15.58 -1.76
N PHE A 80 25.47 -15.41 -1.51
CA PHE A 80 24.95 -14.58 -0.46
C PHE A 80 23.84 -15.34 0.30
N GLY A 81 24.09 -15.61 1.59
CA GLY A 81 23.19 -16.40 2.44
C GLY A 81 23.99 -17.20 3.47
N ASN A 82 23.31 -18.04 4.26
CA ASN A 82 23.90 -18.86 5.31
C ASN A 82 24.67 -20.08 4.76
N VAL A 83 25.69 -19.82 3.95
CA VAL A 83 26.54 -20.85 3.31
C VAL A 83 28.01 -20.50 3.48
N ILE A 84 28.87 -21.51 3.45
CA ILE A 84 30.32 -21.34 3.59
C ILE A 84 30.85 -20.49 2.43
N ALA A 85 31.80 -19.62 2.71
CA ALA A 85 32.40 -18.66 1.77
C ALA A 85 31.39 -17.71 1.11
N SER A 86 30.39 -17.26 1.89
CA SER A 86 29.44 -16.24 1.48
C SER A 86 29.98 -14.84 1.77
N ALA A 87 29.71 -13.87 0.86
CA ALA A 87 30.04 -12.47 1.07
C ALA A 87 29.16 -11.82 2.18
N GLY A 88 28.12 -12.49 2.62
CA GLY A 88 27.21 -12.03 3.66
C GLY A 88 25.93 -12.82 3.70
N ALA A 89 24.98 -12.36 4.53
CA ALA A 89 23.68 -13.01 4.71
C ALA A 89 22.57 -12.00 4.98
N ALA A 90 21.30 -12.42 4.75
CA ALA A 90 20.12 -11.65 5.09
C ALA A 90 19.24 -12.41 6.07
N TYR A 91 18.69 -11.68 7.03
CA TYR A 91 17.89 -12.18 8.14
C TYR A 91 16.59 -11.37 8.29
N THR A 92 15.58 -11.97 8.93
CA THR A 92 14.41 -11.20 9.34
C THR A 92 14.68 -10.47 10.66
N TYR A 93 14.02 -9.33 10.91
CA TYR A 93 14.07 -8.65 12.20
C TYR A 93 13.69 -9.56 13.36
N GLN A 94 12.68 -10.42 13.18
CA GLN A 94 12.26 -11.40 14.18
C GLN A 94 13.38 -12.38 14.54
N SER A 95 14.26 -12.72 13.60
CA SER A 95 15.35 -13.65 13.88
C SER A 95 16.46 -13.06 14.73
N MET A 96 16.53 -11.73 14.91
CA MET A 96 17.51 -11.08 15.78
C MET A 96 17.39 -11.56 17.25
N GLU A 97 16.18 -11.81 17.71
CA GLU A 97 15.91 -12.25 19.09
C GLU A 97 16.47 -13.64 19.40
N TYR A 98 16.68 -14.45 18.36
CA TYR A 98 17.15 -15.83 18.48
C TYR A 98 18.63 -16.01 18.13
N GLN A 99 19.33 -14.91 17.79
CA GLN A 99 20.76 -14.98 17.48
C GLN A 99 21.57 -15.12 18.79
N GLN A 100 22.54 -16.01 18.75
CA GLN A 100 23.48 -16.23 19.87
C GLN A 100 24.57 -15.16 19.87
N GLU A 101 25.33 -15.06 20.97
CA GLU A 101 26.39 -14.07 21.14
C GLU A 101 27.46 -14.16 20.05
N GLU A 102 27.78 -15.38 19.59
CA GLU A 102 28.75 -15.64 18.54
C GLU A 102 28.37 -14.97 17.20
N PHE A 103 27.07 -14.84 16.90
CA PHE A 103 26.60 -14.11 15.73
C PHE A 103 26.94 -12.61 15.84
N TRP A 104 26.71 -12.02 17.00
CA TRP A 104 26.99 -10.59 17.24
C TRP A 104 28.49 -10.28 17.27
N ASP A 105 29.31 -11.25 17.62
CA ASP A 105 30.76 -11.11 17.58
C ASP A 105 31.33 -10.86 16.18
N ILE A 106 30.57 -11.17 15.11
CA ILE A 106 30.96 -10.85 13.73
C ILE A 106 31.19 -9.35 13.57
N PHE A 107 30.34 -8.51 14.18
CA PHE A 107 30.46 -7.05 14.11
C PHE A 107 31.68 -6.50 14.87
N LYS A 108 32.20 -7.25 15.85
CA LYS A 108 33.41 -6.87 16.61
C LYS A 108 34.70 -7.33 15.94
N LYS A 109 34.65 -8.48 15.26
CA LYS A 109 35.83 -9.15 14.70
C LYS A 109 36.13 -8.79 13.26
N PHE A 110 35.11 -8.35 12.52
CA PHE A 110 35.21 -8.06 11.09
C PHE A 110 34.63 -6.68 10.78
N ARG A 111 35.05 -6.12 9.66
CA ARG A 111 34.46 -4.89 9.11
C ARG A 111 33.17 -5.24 8.41
N VAL A 112 32.05 -4.86 8.98
CA VAL A 112 30.72 -5.24 8.49
C VAL A 112 29.92 -4.03 8.05
N LEU A 113 29.28 -4.14 6.87
CA LEU A 113 28.17 -3.28 6.47
C LEU A 113 26.87 -3.91 6.96
N ALA A 114 26.16 -3.22 7.87
CA ALA A 114 24.82 -3.60 8.29
C ALA A 114 23.77 -2.84 7.48
N ILE A 115 22.87 -3.57 6.81
CA ILE A 115 21.81 -3.02 5.97
C ILE A 115 20.45 -3.33 6.59
N PHE A 116 19.61 -2.32 6.70
CA PHE A 116 18.27 -2.42 7.29
C PHE A 116 17.21 -2.00 6.27
N ASP A 117 16.48 -2.97 5.69
CA ASP A 117 15.38 -2.66 4.77
C ASP A 117 14.08 -2.43 5.56
N GLU A 118 13.35 -1.36 5.22
CA GLU A 118 12.20 -0.85 5.97
C GLU A 118 12.51 -0.66 7.48
N ILE A 119 13.63 0.04 7.77
CA ILE A 119 14.16 0.25 9.13
C ILE A 119 13.16 0.93 10.09
N HIS A 120 12.11 1.57 9.58
CA HIS A 120 11.04 2.15 10.40
C HIS A 120 10.32 1.13 11.30
N HIS A 121 10.48 -0.18 11.06
CA HIS A 121 10.02 -1.22 11.99
C HIS A 121 10.82 -1.25 13.29
N CYS A 122 12.03 -0.72 13.31
CA CYS A 122 12.94 -0.72 14.46
C CYS A 122 12.86 0.62 15.18
N ALA A 123 12.22 0.64 16.36
CA ALA A 123 12.02 1.85 17.14
C ALA A 123 13.09 2.04 18.22
N GLY A 124 13.46 3.30 18.45
CA GLY A 124 14.12 3.79 19.66
C GLY A 124 15.54 4.31 19.45
N HIS A 125 15.96 5.18 20.35
CA HIS A 125 17.36 5.62 20.56
C HIS A 125 17.94 5.10 21.87
N ASP A 126 17.09 4.72 22.82
CA ASP A 126 17.46 4.18 24.11
C ASP A 126 16.98 2.71 24.20
N PRO A 127 17.83 1.76 24.61
CA PRO A 127 17.45 0.36 24.74
C PRO A 127 16.23 0.12 25.65
N LEU A 128 15.97 1.00 26.64
CA LEU A 128 14.83 0.86 27.56
C LEU A 128 13.50 1.35 26.95
N LEU A 129 13.57 2.26 25.97
CA LEU A 129 12.41 2.87 25.32
C LEU A 129 12.19 2.36 23.90
N SER A 130 12.97 1.37 23.48
CA SER A 130 12.96 0.82 22.12
C SER A 130 12.08 -0.43 22.04
N ASN A 131 11.56 -0.72 20.84
CA ASN A 131 11.00 -2.05 20.60
C ASN A 131 12.12 -3.11 20.56
N THR A 132 11.76 -4.39 20.65
CA THR A 132 12.73 -5.50 20.74
C THR A 132 13.79 -5.46 19.62
N TRP A 133 13.40 -5.12 18.41
CA TRP A 133 14.34 -5.06 17.26
C TRP A 133 15.27 -3.85 17.34
N GLY A 134 14.74 -2.69 17.71
CA GLY A 134 15.55 -1.49 17.97
C GLY A 134 16.57 -1.71 19.07
N GLN A 135 16.20 -2.40 20.16
CA GLN A 135 17.12 -2.77 21.23
C GLN A 135 18.30 -3.61 20.73
N GLN A 136 18.05 -4.60 19.87
CA GLN A 136 19.11 -5.44 19.31
C GLN A 136 20.06 -4.62 18.42
N ILE A 137 19.54 -3.69 17.63
CA ILE A 137 20.35 -2.80 16.79
C ILE A 137 21.24 -1.92 17.65
N ILE A 138 20.67 -1.25 18.65
CA ILE A 138 21.39 -0.32 19.52
C ILE A 138 22.48 -1.05 20.31
N ARG A 139 22.17 -2.22 20.88
CA ARG A 139 23.12 -2.96 21.72
C ARG A 139 24.27 -3.63 20.95
N ASN A 140 23.97 -4.17 19.77
CA ASN A 140 24.88 -5.11 19.13
C ASN A 140 25.47 -4.58 17.79
N ILE A 141 24.86 -3.55 17.18
CA ILE A 141 25.26 -3.12 15.83
C ILE A 141 25.68 -1.65 15.81
N GLN A 142 24.96 -0.74 16.47
CA GLN A 142 25.09 0.71 16.33
C GLN A 142 26.56 1.18 16.43
N ASP A 143 27.29 0.72 17.45
CA ASP A 143 28.69 1.12 17.69
C ASP A 143 29.71 0.10 17.19
N GLN A 144 29.29 -1.06 16.71
CA GLN A 144 30.15 -2.17 16.31
C GLN A 144 30.27 -2.31 14.79
N ALA A 145 29.20 -2.06 14.03
CA ALA A 145 29.26 -2.15 12.57
C ALA A 145 30.22 -1.08 12.00
N THR A 146 30.98 -1.41 10.97
CA THR A 146 31.87 -0.45 10.28
C THR A 146 31.06 0.60 9.57
N TYR A 147 29.99 0.15 8.85
CA TYR A 147 29.01 1.02 8.21
C TYR A 147 27.61 0.52 8.42
N THR A 148 26.64 1.45 8.44
CA THR A 148 25.21 1.13 8.45
C THR A 148 24.49 1.80 7.29
N LEU A 149 23.51 1.10 6.71
CA LEU A 149 22.62 1.61 5.68
C LEU A 149 21.17 1.38 6.07
N GLY A 150 20.46 2.46 6.41
CA GLY A 150 19.01 2.44 6.63
C GLY A 150 18.24 2.74 5.35
N LEU A 151 17.29 1.88 5.00
CA LEU A 151 16.40 2.03 3.85
C LEU A 151 14.95 2.09 4.30
N SER A 152 14.17 3.05 3.81
CA SER A 152 12.73 3.07 4.02
C SER A 152 12.01 3.78 2.87
N GLY A 153 10.82 3.28 2.53
CA GLY A 153 9.90 3.99 1.63
C GLY A 153 8.97 4.95 2.38
N THR A 154 8.79 4.69 3.67
CA THR A 154 7.87 5.39 4.57
C THR A 154 8.55 5.60 5.92
N PRO A 155 9.48 6.57 6.04
CA PRO A 155 10.36 6.71 7.19
C PRO A 155 9.70 7.42 8.37
N TRP A 156 8.53 6.97 8.78
CA TRP A 156 7.80 7.41 9.98
C TRP A 156 7.08 6.24 10.61
N ARG A 157 6.70 6.43 11.85
CA ARG A 157 6.05 5.42 12.68
C ARG A 157 4.71 5.95 13.18
N SER A 158 3.78 5.04 13.45
CA SER A 158 2.46 5.40 13.99
C SER A 158 2.45 5.60 15.51
N ASP A 159 3.54 5.20 16.20
CA ASP A 159 3.71 5.30 17.65
C ASP A 159 4.58 6.51 18.06
N ASP A 160 4.94 7.39 17.13
CA ASP A 160 5.80 8.57 17.31
C ASP A 160 7.18 8.27 17.94
N LEU A 161 7.56 7.00 18.06
CA LEU A 161 8.89 6.63 18.52
C LEU A 161 9.93 6.88 17.42
N PRO A 162 11.14 7.33 17.79
CA PRO A 162 12.22 7.52 16.84
C PRO A 162 12.64 6.19 16.20
N ILE A 163 13.09 6.25 14.96
CA ILE A 163 13.62 5.10 14.21
C ILE A 163 15.07 4.86 14.66
N ALA A 164 15.43 3.60 14.91
CA ALA A 164 16.80 3.24 15.29
C ALA A 164 17.81 3.67 14.21
N LEU A 165 18.98 4.14 14.61
CA LEU A 165 20.05 4.70 13.75
C LEU A 165 19.68 5.96 12.96
N ALA A 166 18.44 6.46 13.08
CA ALA A 166 18.03 7.68 12.40
C ALA A 166 18.46 8.93 13.15
N ARG A 167 18.74 10.00 12.41
CA ARG A 167 19.06 11.34 12.95
C ARG A 167 17.86 12.25 12.79
N TYR A 168 17.66 13.14 13.76
CA TYR A 168 16.56 14.09 13.76
C TYR A 168 17.08 15.51 13.94
N SER A 169 16.40 16.49 13.34
CA SER A 169 16.71 17.92 13.50
C SER A 169 16.30 18.37 14.90
N ASP A 170 17.04 19.33 15.44
CA ASP A 170 16.74 19.99 16.70
C ASP A 170 16.47 21.48 16.40
N PRO A 171 15.36 22.09 16.86
CA PRO A 171 14.33 21.53 17.79
C PRO A 171 13.14 20.84 17.07
N GLU A 172 13.06 20.82 15.74
CA GLU A 172 11.84 20.42 15.00
C GLU A 172 11.55 18.93 15.06
N GLY A 173 12.52 18.09 15.45
CA GLY A 173 12.38 16.64 15.51
C GLY A 173 12.12 15.97 14.15
N GLN A 174 12.50 16.61 13.05
CA GLN A 174 12.31 16.08 11.71
C GLN A 174 13.40 15.08 11.34
N LEU A 175 13.01 13.97 10.74
CA LEU A 175 13.94 12.95 10.28
C LEU A 175 14.90 13.51 9.22
N ILE A 176 16.19 13.36 9.45
CA ILE A 176 17.25 13.70 8.51
C ILE A 176 17.56 12.49 7.66
N CYS A 177 17.27 12.59 6.37
CA CYS A 177 17.66 11.59 5.36
C CYS A 177 18.87 12.10 4.58
N ASP A 178 19.90 11.27 4.43
CA ASP A 178 21.09 11.60 3.64
C ASP A 178 20.79 11.61 2.14
N TYR A 179 19.77 10.82 1.74
CA TYR A 179 19.23 10.82 0.38
C TYR A 179 17.71 10.65 0.37
N ARG A 180 17.04 11.44 -0.47
CA ARG A 180 15.60 11.32 -0.70
C ARG A 180 15.30 11.11 -2.17
N TYR A 181 14.51 10.08 -2.46
CA TYR A 181 13.91 9.82 -3.76
C TYR A 181 12.41 9.63 -3.58
N ASP A 182 11.69 10.71 -3.73
CA ASP A 182 10.25 10.81 -3.47
C ASP A 182 9.40 10.19 -4.60
N LEU A 183 8.11 10.14 -4.36
CA LEU A 183 7.15 9.59 -5.32
C LEU A 183 7.08 10.46 -6.59
N GLN A 184 7.17 11.77 -6.45
CA GLN A 184 7.15 12.70 -7.58
C GLN A 184 8.29 12.42 -8.55
N SER A 185 9.52 12.36 -8.05
CA SER A 185 10.70 12.04 -8.87
C SER A 185 10.56 10.67 -9.54
N ALA A 186 10.05 9.66 -8.81
CA ALA A 186 9.87 8.32 -9.32
C ALA A 186 8.80 8.24 -10.44
N VAL A 187 7.74 9.01 -10.35
CA VAL A 187 6.70 9.12 -11.39
C VAL A 187 7.24 9.87 -12.61
N ASN A 188 7.89 11.01 -12.40
CA ASN A 188 8.46 11.84 -13.48
C ASN A 188 9.54 11.07 -14.27
N GLU A 189 10.36 10.28 -13.60
CA GLU A 189 11.37 9.43 -14.23
C GLU A 189 10.78 8.12 -14.81
N GLY A 190 9.48 7.90 -14.68
CA GLY A 190 8.81 6.70 -15.15
C GLY A 190 9.21 5.41 -14.43
N VAL A 191 9.76 5.51 -13.22
CA VAL A 191 10.17 4.39 -12.37
C VAL A 191 8.95 3.72 -11.73
N CYS A 192 7.96 4.51 -11.35
CA CYS A 192 6.70 4.08 -10.77
C CYS A 192 5.51 4.51 -11.63
N ARG A 193 4.36 3.86 -11.44
CA ARG A 193 3.07 4.34 -11.94
C ARG A 193 2.66 5.63 -11.22
N ALA A 194 1.96 6.51 -11.92
CA ALA A 194 1.30 7.65 -11.31
C ALA A 194 0.05 7.17 -10.54
N PRO A 195 -0.11 7.48 -9.26
CA PRO A 195 -1.30 7.11 -8.51
C PRO A 195 -2.51 7.94 -8.92
N ARG A 196 -3.65 7.28 -9.08
CA ARG A 196 -4.98 7.86 -9.23
C ARG A 196 -5.79 7.46 -8.02
N ILE A 197 -6.02 8.39 -7.10
CA ILE A 197 -6.75 8.12 -5.86
C ILE A 197 -8.16 8.66 -6.00
N THR A 198 -9.16 7.78 -5.86
CA THR A 198 -10.57 8.12 -5.90
C THR A 198 -11.19 7.91 -4.53
N LEU A 199 -11.70 8.99 -3.95
CA LEU A 199 -12.50 8.95 -2.73
C LEU A 199 -13.96 8.76 -3.10
N ILE A 200 -14.58 7.72 -2.54
CA ILE A 200 -15.99 7.36 -2.78
C ILE A 200 -16.80 7.85 -1.60
N ASP A 201 -17.84 8.64 -1.88
CA ASP A 201 -18.76 9.20 -0.89
C ASP A 201 -20.21 9.03 -1.35
N ASN A 202 -21.18 9.14 -0.43
CA ASN A 202 -22.61 9.09 -0.77
C ASN A 202 -23.30 10.40 -0.38
N PRO A 203 -23.99 11.08 -1.32
CA PRO A 203 -24.61 12.39 -1.08
C PRO A 203 -25.95 12.32 -0.36
N LEU A 204 -26.53 11.12 -0.20
CA LEU A 204 -27.84 10.94 0.42
C LEU A 204 -27.84 9.64 1.22
N ILE A 205 -27.58 9.76 2.51
CA ILE A 205 -27.53 8.65 3.45
C ILE A 205 -28.70 8.82 4.42
N ARG A 206 -29.45 7.77 4.64
CA ARG A 206 -30.54 7.75 5.64
C ARG A 206 -30.20 6.71 6.71
N LEU A 207 -30.27 7.14 7.96
CA LEU A 207 -30.17 6.30 9.14
C LEU A 207 -31.55 6.26 9.82
N VAL A 208 -32.10 5.08 9.93
CA VAL A 208 -33.35 4.82 10.68
C VAL A 208 -32.94 4.17 12.00
N GLU A 209 -33.38 4.77 13.09
CA GLU A 209 -33.20 4.25 14.46
C GLU A 209 -34.56 3.90 15.04
N GLU A 210 -34.79 2.62 15.34
CA GLU A 210 -36.01 2.10 15.97
C GLU A 210 -35.73 1.86 17.46
N LYS A 211 -36.40 2.62 18.33
CA LYS A 211 -36.40 2.45 19.80
C LYS A 211 -37.81 2.32 20.31
N GLU A 212 -38.13 1.24 21.02
CA GLU A 212 -39.40 1.03 21.81
C GLU A 212 -40.64 1.78 21.26
N ASN A 213 -41.06 1.50 20.02
CA ASN A 213 -42.19 2.11 19.30
C ASN A 213 -41.96 3.55 18.75
N THR A 214 -40.74 4.06 18.72
CA THR A 214 -40.45 5.32 18.04
C THR A 214 -39.42 5.07 16.93
N GLU A 215 -39.76 5.48 15.72
CA GLU A 215 -38.86 5.50 14.57
C GLU A 215 -38.31 6.92 14.37
N SER A 216 -37.03 7.09 14.39
CA SER A 216 -36.39 8.36 14.03
C SER A 216 -35.54 8.19 12.75
N VAL A 217 -35.72 9.12 11.79
CA VAL A 217 -34.99 9.12 10.52
C VAL A 217 -34.10 10.33 10.47
N ARG A 218 -32.78 10.09 10.23
CA ARG A 218 -31.78 11.14 10.07
C ARG A 218 -31.14 11.04 8.69
N GLY A 219 -30.97 12.19 8.02
CA GLY A 219 -30.31 12.29 6.73
C GLY A 219 -28.90 12.86 6.84
N PHE A 220 -27.96 12.35 6.05
CA PHE A 220 -26.57 12.84 5.98
C PHE A 220 -26.17 13.03 4.52
N SER A 221 -25.32 14.03 4.28
CA SER A 221 -24.88 14.42 2.94
C SER A 221 -23.51 13.84 2.53
N CYS A 222 -22.83 13.16 3.45
CA CYS A 222 -21.55 12.50 3.21
C CYS A 222 -21.19 11.53 4.36
N PHE A 223 -20.26 10.61 4.10
CA PHE A 223 -19.76 9.69 5.12
C PHE A 223 -19.10 10.40 6.30
N SER A 224 -18.37 11.49 6.07
CA SER A 224 -17.77 12.27 7.17
C SER A 224 -18.80 12.74 8.16
N GLN A 225 -19.92 13.26 7.68
CA GLN A 225 -21.02 13.71 8.54
C GLN A 225 -21.67 12.53 9.29
N LEU A 226 -21.97 11.43 8.59
CA LEU A 226 -22.50 10.22 9.21
C LEU A 226 -21.60 9.72 10.34
N LEU A 227 -20.30 9.58 10.09
CA LEU A 227 -19.34 9.06 11.06
C LEU A 227 -19.11 9.99 12.27
N SER A 228 -19.32 11.30 12.12
CA SER A 228 -19.14 12.28 13.21
C SER A 228 -20.40 12.51 14.05
N GLU A 229 -21.59 12.33 13.47
CA GLU A 229 -22.87 12.72 14.07
C GLU A 229 -23.78 11.54 14.41
N SER A 230 -23.36 10.30 14.14
CA SER A 230 -24.13 9.10 14.43
C SER A 230 -23.29 8.03 15.12
N PRO A 231 -23.92 6.98 15.70
CA PRO A 231 -23.20 5.86 16.30
C PRO A 231 -22.58 4.89 15.28
N VAL A 232 -22.80 5.12 13.98
CA VAL A 232 -22.28 4.26 12.90
C VAL A 232 -20.76 4.35 12.86
N SER A 233 -20.10 3.19 12.90
CA SER A 233 -18.65 3.11 12.81
C SER A 233 -18.17 3.01 11.35
N TYR A 234 -16.89 3.30 11.12
CA TYR A 234 -16.27 3.08 9.81
C TYR A 234 -16.29 1.60 9.40
N GLU A 235 -16.19 0.68 10.35
CA GLU A 235 -16.26 -0.76 10.10
C GLU A 235 -17.65 -1.20 9.60
N ASP A 236 -18.73 -0.57 10.11
CA ASP A 236 -20.09 -0.80 9.63
C ASP A 236 -20.23 -0.42 8.15
N LEU A 237 -19.65 0.71 7.75
CA LEU A 237 -19.62 1.11 6.34
C LEU A 237 -18.85 0.11 5.47
N LEU A 238 -17.71 -0.39 5.95
CA LEU A 238 -16.90 -1.37 5.22
C LEU A 238 -17.62 -2.70 4.99
N ARG A 239 -18.57 -3.06 5.85
CA ARG A 239 -19.32 -4.32 5.76
C ARG A 239 -20.67 -4.19 5.06
N HIS A 240 -21.13 -2.96 4.77
CA HIS A 240 -22.39 -2.73 4.14
C HIS A 240 -22.39 -3.15 2.67
N ASP A 241 -23.33 -4.02 2.28
CA ASP A 241 -23.38 -4.61 0.93
C ASP A 241 -23.49 -3.57 -0.19
N ASP A 242 -24.28 -2.50 -0.02
CA ASP A 242 -24.40 -1.44 -1.03
C ASP A 242 -23.06 -0.74 -1.28
N ILE A 243 -22.31 -0.47 -0.21
CA ILE A 243 -20.99 0.18 -0.29
C ILE A 243 -19.97 -0.77 -0.93
N LEU A 244 -19.96 -2.04 -0.50
CA LEU A 244 -19.10 -3.06 -1.08
C LEU A 244 -19.36 -3.23 -2.58
N ASN A 245 -20.63 -3.34 -2.97
CA ASN A 245 -21.03 -3.46 -4.37
C ASN A 245 -20.58 -2.24 -5.18
N ALA A 246 -20.80 -1.01 -4.67
CA ALA A 246 -20.43 0.21 -5.36
C ALA A 246 -18.91 0.32 -5.55
N VAL A 247 -18.11 0.05 -4.52
CA VAL A 247 -16.64 0.11 -4.59
C VAL A 247 -16.09 -0.95 -5.54
N LEU A 248 -16.62 -2.18 -5.47
CA LEU A 248 -16.16 -3.28 -6.31
C LEU A 248 -16.57 -3.08 -7.77
N ASP A 249 -17.77 -2.54 -8.05
CA ASP A 249 -18.20 -2.25 -9.44
C ASP A 249 -17.27 -1.23 -10.11
N ILE A 250 -16.93 -0.16 -9.39
CA ILE A 250 -15.97 0.83 -9.88
C ILE A 250 -14.60 0.19 -10.13
N GLY A 251 -14.12 -0.62 -9.17
CA GLY A 251 -12.85 -1.33 -9.29
C GLY A 251 -12.83 -2.31 -10.46
N ILE A 252 -13.91 -3.08 -10.66
CA ILE A 252 -14.05 -4.06 -11.76
C ILE A 252 -14.03 -3.34 -13.11
N LEU A 253 -14.79 -2.25 -13.25
CA LEU A 253 -14.81 -1.45 -14.47
C LEU A 253 -13.41 -0.94 -14.80
N GLN A 254 -12.73 -0.34 -13.80
CA GLN A 254 -11.37 0.19 -14.00
C GLN A 254 -10.35 -0.91 -14.33
N LEU A 255 -10.44 -2.07 -13.68
CA LEU A 255 -9.55 -3.18 -14.00
C LEU A 255 -9.79 -3.69 -15.42
N SER A 256 -11.05 -3.77 -15.86
CA SER A 256 -11.40 -4.12 -17.23
C SER A 256 -10.79 -3.14 -18.24
N GLU A 257 -10.96 -1.83 -18.03
CA GLU A 257 -10.33 -0.79 -18.86
C GLU A 257 -8.80 -0.90 -18.89
N THR A 258 -8.18 -1.14 -17.73
CA THR A 258 -6.73 -1.30 -17.63
C THR A 258 -6.26 -2.54 -18.38
N ARG A 259 -7.01 -3.63 -18.35
CA ARG A 259 -6.67 -4.89 -19.04
C ARG A 259 -6.76 -4.77 -20.57
N HIS A 260 -7.49 -3.83 -21.12
CA HIS A 260 -7.44 -3.55 -22.57
C HIS A 260 -6.04 -3.09 -23.01
N LYS A 261 -5.31 -2.34 -22.16
CA LYS A 261 -3.94 -1.86 -22.43
C LYS A 261 -2.87 -2.82 -21.89
N THR A 262 -3.13 -3.39 -20.74
CA THR A 262 -2.22 -4.30 -20.01
C THR A 262 -2.99 -5.58 -19.64
N PRO A 263 -3.06 -6.59 -20.52
CA PRO A 263 -3.93 -7.76 -20.34
C PRO A 263 -3.69 -8.55 -19.06
N GLN A 264 -2.47 -8.51 -18.53
CA GLN A 264 -2.11 -9.18 -17.29
C GLN A 264 -2.37 -8.36 -16.03
N ALA A 265 -2.89 -7.13 -16.14
CA ALA A 265 -3.19 -6.29 -14.98
C ALA A 265 -4.06 -7.04 -13.96
N GLY A 266 -3.80 -6.84 -12.68
CA GLY A 266 -4.51 -7.44 -11.57
C GLY A 266 -5.03 -6.41 -10.59
N GLY A 267 -6.10 -6.77 -9.87
CA GLY A 267 -6.68 -5.98 -8.81
C GLY A 267 -6.38 -6.56 -7.42
N LEU A 268 -6.24 -5.67 -6.45
CA LEU A 268 -6.09 -5.98 -5.04
C LEU A 268 -7.33 -5.48 -4.29
N VAL A 269 -7.92 -6.30 -3.44
CA VAL A 269 -8.88 -5.85 -2.44
C VAL A 269 -8.28 -6.10 -1.05
N VAL A 270 -8.13 -5.02 -0.27
CA VAL A 270 -7.63 -5.11 1.10
C VAL A 270 -8.83 -5.19 2.04
N ALA A 271 -9.05 -6.35 2.63
CA ALA A 271 -10.15 -6.61 3.54
C ALA A 271 -9.76 -6.34 5.01
N THR A 272 -10.76 -6.13 5.85
CA THR A 272 -10.62 -5.88 7.29
C THR A 272 -10.14 -7.12 8.05
N ASP A 273 -10.79 -8.25 7.76
CA ASP A 273 -10.54 -9.56 8.37
C ASP A 273 -10.95 -10.70 7.43
N ILE A 274 -10.88 -11.93 7.93
CA ILE A 274 -11.11 -13.15 7.13
C ILE A 274 -12.59 -13.25 6.69
N GLU A 275 -13.53 -12.91 7.56
CA GLU A 275 -14.96 -12.95 7.26
C GLU A 275 -15.31 -11.93 6.17
N HIS A 276 -14.84 -10.70 6.32
CA HIS A 276 -15.00 -9.66 5.33
C HIS A 276 -14.35 -10.04 3.98
N ALA A 277 -13.19 -10.70 4.00
CA ALA A 277 -12.57 -11.21 2.77
C ALA A 277 -13.44 -12.24 2.05
N HIS A 278 -14.17 -13.09 2.78
CA HIS A 278 -15.12 -14.05 2.20
C HIS A 278 -16.40 -13.38 1.70
N GLN A 279 -16.91 -12.34 2.39
CA GLN A 279 -18.04 -11.52 1.91
C GLN A 279 -17.69 -10.88 0.56
N ILE A 280 -16.52 -10.22 0.47
CA ILE A 280 -16.01 -9.63 -0.78
C ILE A 280 -15.86 -10.70 -1.88
N ALA A 281 -15.32 -11.86 -1.54
CA ALA A 281 -15.18 -12.97 -2.49
C ALA A 281 -16.52 -13.45 -3.03
N GLY A 282 -17.56 -13.50 -2.19
CA GLY A 282 -18.94 -13.80 -2.58
C GLY A 282 -19.49 -12.80 -3.61
N ILE A 283 -19.25 -11.50 -3.38
CA ILE A 283 -19.66 -10.43 -4.32
C ILE A 283 -18.88 -10.55 -5.65
N LEU A 284 -17.56 -10.75 -5.60
CA LEU A 284 -16.76 -10.94 -6.83
C LEU A 284 -17.23 -12.16 -7.62
N ASN A 285 -17.58 -13.27 -6.95
CA ASN A 285 -18.14 -14.46 -7.58
C ASN A 285 -19.48 -14.17 -8.26
N ALA A 286 -20.39 -13.48 -7.57
CA ALA A 286 -21.68 -13.06 -8.13
C ALA A 286 -21.54 -12.16 -9.37
N LYS A 287 -20.44 -11.36 -9.44
CA LYS A 287 -20.09 -10.51 -10.56
C LYS A 287 -19.19 -11.22 -11.60
N HIS A 288 -19.10 -12.56 -11.55
CA HIS A 288 -18.33 -13.40 -12.48
C HIS A 288 -16.84 -13.00 -12.60
N GLN A 289 -16.25 -12.49 -11.53
CA GLN A 289 -14.82 -12.18 -11.49
C GLN A 289 -14.00 -13.38 -11.02
N SER A 290 -12.85 -13.61 -11.65
CA SER A 290 -11.87 -14.58 -11.13
C SER A 290 -11.09 -13.98 -9.98
N TYR A 291 -10.98 -14.70 -8.87
CA TYR A 291 -10.30 -14.20 -7.67
C TYR A 291 -9.56 -15.31 -6.90
N VAL A 292 -8.66 -14.86 -6.02
CA VAL A 292 -8.03 -15.70 -4.99
C VAL A 292 -8.09 -14.96 -3.65
N VAL A 293 -8.36 -15.69 -2.57
CA VAL A 293 -8.37 -15.15 -1.20
C VAL A 293 -7.12 -15.60 -0.47
N VAL A 294 -6.38 -14.63 0.10
CA VAL A 294 -5.14 -14.87 0.83
C VAL A 294 -5.21 -14.25 2.22
N THR A 295 -5.22 -15.11 3.23
CA THR A 295 -5.30 -14.73 4.65
C THR A 295 -4.25 -15.50 5.45
N SER A 296 -4.05 -15.14 6.71
CA SER A 296 -3.15 -15.86 7.63
C SER A 296 -3.55 -17.34 7.85
N LYS A 297 -4.83 -17.69 7.60
CA LYS A 297 -5.35 -19.06 7.71
C LYS A 297 -5.37 -19.80 6.36
N THR A 298 -5.00 -19.15 5.27
CA THR A 298 -5.02 -19.78 3.95
C THR A 298 -3.87 -20.81 3.83
N PRO A 299 -4.16 -22.09 3.62
CA PRO A 299 -3.12 -23.08 3.39
C PRO A 299 -2.28 -22.73 2.16
N ARG A 300 -0.96 -22.81 2.26
CA ARG A 300 -0.03 -22.52 1.15
C ARG A 300 -0.25 -21.14 0.52
N ALA A 301 -0.55 -20.13 1.35
CA ALA A 301 -0.80 -18.75 0.91
C ALA A 301 0.28 -18.24 -0.06
N GLN A 302 1.56 -18.54 0.23
CA GLN A 302 2.67 -18.13 -0.63
C GLN A 302 2.59 -18.73 -2.04
N GLN A 303 2.19 -20.00 -2.18
CA GLN A 303 2.03 -20.64 -3.49
C GLN A 303 0.87 -20.00 -4.29
N LEU A 304 -0.20 -19.60 -3.62
CA LEU A 304 -1.30 -18.88 -4.26
C LEU A 304 -0.88 -17.48 -4.72
N ILE A 305 -0.09 -16.76 -3.93
CA ILE A 305 0.49 -15.46 -4.31
C ILE A 305 1.43 -15.64 -5.51
N ASP A 306 2.30 -16.66 -5.47
CA ASP A 306 3.24 -16.95 -6.56
C ASP A 306 2.50 -17.31 -7.86
N ARG A 307 1.43 -18.10 -7.77
CA ARG A 307 0.57 -18.39 -8.91
C ARG A 307 -0.11 -17.14 -9.43
N PHE A 308 -0.69 -16.32 -8.55
CA PHE A 308 -1.34 -15.06 -8.94
C PHE A 308 -0.38 -14.08 -9.64
N ARG A 309 0.92 -14.10 -9.34
CA ARG A 309 1.93 -13.27 -10.04
C ARG A 309 1.99 -13.54 -11.55
N HIS A 310 1.69 -14.76 -11.97
CA HIS A 310 1.96 -15.27 -13.32
C HIS A 310 0.71 -15.70 -14.09
N ASP A 311 -0.42 -15.87 -13.42
CA ASP A 311 -1.68 -16.28 -14.05
C ASP A 311 -2.55 -15.07 -14.44
N ASN A 312 -3.73 -15.36 -15.02
CA ASN A 312 -4.68 -14.34 -15.47
C ASN A 312 -5.81 -14.05 -14.48
N THR A 313 -5.73 -14.54 -13.25
CA THR A 313 -6.73 -14.25 -12.21
C THR A 313 -6.87 -12.73 -12.03
N CYS A 314 -8.11 -12.22 -12.00
CA CYS A 314 -8.39 -10.79 -11.97
C CYS A 314 -8.04 -10.17 -10.61
N TRP A 315 -8.48 -10.82 -9.52
CA TRP A 315 -8.45 -10.22 -8.19
C TRP A 315 -7.70 -11.07 -7.18
N ILE A 316 -6.96 -10.40 -6.30
CA ILE A 316 -6.49 -10.98 -5.04
C ILE A 316 -7.13 -10.23 -3.89
N VAL A 317 -7.85 -10.96 -3.03
CA VAL A 317 -8.46 -10.43 -1.80
C VAL A 317 -7.55 -10.83 -0.64
N ALA A 318 -7.07 -9.86 0.11
CA ALA A 318 -6.09 -10.11 1.17
C ALA A 318 -6.43 -9.40 2.48
N VAL A 319 -6.09 -10.05 3.59
CA VAL A 319 -6.11 -9.47 4.93
C VAL A 319 -4.67 -9.33 5.38
N SER A 320 -4.17 -8.10 5.46
CA SER A 320 -2.82 -7.72 5.95
C SER A 320 -1.61 -8.38 5.27
N MET A 321 -1.77 -9.54 4.59
CA MET A 321 -0.64 -10.32 4.03
C MET A 321 0.04 -9.69 2.81
N ILE A 322 -0.62 -8.74 2.14
CA ILE A 322 -0.06 -8.06 0.95
C ILE A 322 0.39 -6.62 1.29
N SER A 323 0.24 -6.18 2.53
CA SER A 323 0.71 -4.86 2.95
C SER A 323 2.23 -4.75 2.97
N GLU A 324 2.96 -5.83 3.27
CA GLU A 324 4.43 -5.85 3.35
C GLU A 324 5.04 -7.09 2.69
N GLY A 325 6.22 -6.93 2.10
CA GLY A 325 7.07 -8.04 1.65
C GLY A 325 6.71 -8.65 0.30
N THR A 326 5.48 -8.58 -0.18
CA THR A 326 5.08 -9.21 -1.45
C THR A 326 5.37 -8.32 -2.65
N ASP A 327 6.02 -8.86 -3.67
CA ASP A 327 6.25 -8.19 -4.96
C ASP A 327 5.34 -8.78 -6.04
N ILE A 328 4.23 -8.08 -6.34
CA ILE A 328 3.27 -8.45 -7.38
C ILE A 328 3.13 -7.27 -8.35
N GLN A 329 3.99 -7.20 -9.36
CA GLN A 329 4.08 -6.05 -10.27
C GLN A 329 2.81 -5.81 -11.09
N ARG A 330 2.01 -6.85 -11.33
CA ARG A 330 0.76 -6.76 -12.12
C ARG A 330 -0.39 -6.05 -11.40
N LEU A 331 -0.30 -5.82 -10.08
CA LEU A 331 -1.32 -5.08 -9.34
C LEU A 331 -1.34 -3.61 -9.79
N SER A 332 -2.46 -3.16 -10.35
CA SER A 332 -2.65 -1.80 -10.87
C SER A 332 -3.92 -1.12 -10.35
N VAL A 333 -4.89 -1.90 -9.84
CA VAL A 333 -6.12 -1.40 -9.23
C VAL A 333 -6.21 -1.92 -7.80
N CYS A 334 -6.59 -1.05 -6.86
CA CYS A 334 -6.78 -1.44 -5.46
C CYS A 334 -8.09 -0.86 -4.92
N CYS A 335 -8.91 -1.72 -4.29
CA CYS A 335 -10.03 -1.33 -3.44
C CYS A 335 -9.58 -1.42 -1.97
N TYR A 336 -9.40 -0.28 -1.31
CA TYR A 336 -8.96 -0.21 0.07
C TYR A 336 -10.17 -0.30 1.01
N LEU A 337 -10.47 -1.49 1.47
CA LEU A 337 -11.60 -1.81 2.36
C LEU A 337 -11.09 -2.30 3.73
N SER A 338 -9.99 -1.69 4.21
CA SER A 338 -9.36 -2.02 5.50
C SER A 338 -9.79 -1.06 6.59
N ARG A 339 -10.02 -1.58 7.80
CA ARG A 339 -10.23 -0.76 9.00
C ARG A 339 -8.98 -0.03 9.48
N ILE A 340 -7.78 -0.41 8.99
CA ILE A 340 -6.52 0.22 9.39
C ILE A 340 -6.44 1.61 8.74
N ARG A 341 -6.43 2.66 9.57
CA ARG A 341 -6.40 4.06 9.18
C ARG A 341 -5.11 4.75 9.62
N THR A 342 -3.97 4.05 9.50
CA THR A 342 -2.65 4.65 9.70
C THR A 342 -2.05 5.07 8.37
N GLU A 343 -1.34 6.20 8.32
CA GLU A 343 -0.71 6.70 7.09
C GLU A 343 0.32 5.70 6.55
N LEU A 344 1.05 5.04 7.45
CA LEU A 344 2.02 4.01 7.10
C LEU A 344 1.36 2.89 6.28
N HIS A 345 0.32 2.25 6.81
CA HIS A 345 -0.37 1.15 6.13
C HIS A 345 -0.99 1.61 4.80
N TYR A 346 -1.59 2.80 4.78
CA TYR A 346 -2.18 3.37 3.57
C TYR A 346 -1.14 3.56 2.46
N ARG A 347 0.02 4.13 2.77
CA ARG A 347 1.13 4.32 1.81
C ARG A 347 1.80 2.99 1.42
N GLN A 348 1.88 2.02 2.33
CA GLN A 348 2.38 0.68 2.02
C GLN A 348 1.48 -0.03 0.99
N VAL A 349 0.16 0.00 1.18
CA VAL A 349 -0.80 -0.57 0.22
C VAL A 349 -0.74 0.15 -1.12
N LEU A 350 -0.71 1.50 -1.12
CA LEU A 350 -0.52 2.26 -2.35
C LEU A 350 0.76 1.84 -3.07
N GLY A 351 1.87 1.71 -2.36
CA GLY A 351 3.16 1.28 -2.90
C GLY A 351 3.13 -0.08 -3.62
N ARG A 352 2.13 -0.94 -3.33
CA ARG A 352 1.97 -2.23 -4.02
C ARG A 352 1.49 -2.08 -5.45
N ILE A 353 0.66 -1.10 -5.72
CA ILE A 353 0.09 -0.87 -7.06
C ILE A 353 0.93 0.09 -7.91
N LEU A 354 1.93 0.77 -7.33
CA LEU A 354 2.78 1.72 -8.06
C LEU A 354 3.87 1.05 -8.91
N ARG A 355 4.11 -0.25 -8.75
CA ARG A 355 5.16 -0.99 -9.47
C ARG A 355 4.78 -1.21 -10.93
N LYS A 356 5.72 -0.98 -11.86
CA LYS A 356 5.49 -1.09 -13.30
C LYS A 356 5.85 -2.45 -13.84
N MET A 357 5.07 -2.92 -14.83
CA MET A 357 5.37 -4.10 -15.65
C MET A 357 6.08 -3.76 -16.97
N GLY A 358 5.94 -2.52 -17.44
CA GLY A 358 6.51 -2.07 -18.70
C GLY A 358 6.38 -0.57 -18.90
N PRO A 359 6.89 0.00 -20.01
CA PRO A 359 6.90 1.44 -20.24
C PRO A 359 5.49 2.04 -20.40
N GLU A 360 4.55 1.30 -21.00
CA GLU A 360 3.17 1.75 -21.24
C GLU A 360 2.27 1.65 -19.99
N ASP A 361 2.73 1.00 -18.95
CA ASP A 361 2.02 0.79 -17.69
C ASP A 361 2.25 2.00 -16.77
N ARG A 362 1.45 3.06 -16.96
CA ARG A 362 1.72 4.40 -16.41
C ARG A 362 0.92 4.76 -15.18
N GLU A 363 -0.24 4.13 -14.95
CA GLU A 363 -1.20 4.55 -13.92
C GLU A 363 -1.57 3.41 -12.96
N ALA A 364 -1.83 3.77 -11.72
CA ALA A 364 -2.35 2.89 -10.69
C ALA A 364 -3.57 3.52 -10.02
N TRP A 365 -4.60 2.74 -9.76
CA TRP A 365 -5.89 3.22 -9.30
C TRP A 365 -6.18 2.73 -7.89
N LEU A 366 -6.42 3.65 -6.97
CA LEU A 366 -6.77 3.37 -5.57
C LEU A 366 -8.17 3.91 -5.26
N TYR A 367 -9.08 3.02 -4.89
CA TYR A 367 -10.44 3.35 -4.50
C TYR A 367 -10.59 3.24 -2.98
N VAL A 368 -11.08 4.30 -2.35
CA VAL A 368 -11.14 4.45 -0.90
C VAL A 368 -12.46 5.09 -0.51
N ILE A 369 -13.10 4.61 0.56
CA ILE A 369 -14.24 5.30 1.15
C ILE A 369 -13.77 6.63 1.75
N ALA A 370 -14.54 7.72 1.54
CA ALA A 370 -14.21 9.09 1.95
C ALA A 370 -14.28 9.29 3.47
N GLU A 371 -13.54 8.47 4.22
CA GLU A 371 -13.35 8.61 5.67
C GLU A 371 -12.38 9.78 5.94
N PRO A 372 -12.62 10.61 6.98
CA PRO A 372 -11.86 11.85 7.20
C PRO A 372 -10.34 11.68 7.27
N THR A 373 -9.85 10.61 7.92
CA THR A 373 -8.42 10.36 8.09
C THR A 373 -7.77 9.93 6.78
N LEU A 374 -8.40 9.01 6.06
CA LEU A 374 -7.94 8.54 4.75
C LEU A 374 -7.99 9.63 3.70
N ARG A 375 -8.99 10.53 3.77
CA ARG A 375 -9.05 11.74 2.94
C ARG A 375 -7.83 12.64 3.16
N LYS A 376 -7.42 12.88 4.42
CA LYS A 376 -6.21 13.66 4.74
C LYS A 376 -4.95 13.03 4.15
N TYR A 377 -4.79 11.70 4.24
CA TYR A 377 -3.63 11.03 3.67
C TYR A 377 -3.61 11.08 2.15
N SER A 378 -4.77 10.92 1.52
CA SER A 378 -4.91 11.07 0.07
C SER A 378 -4.51 12.47 -0.40
N GLN A 379 -4.95 13.51 0.31
CA GLN A 379 -4.58 14.91 0.04
C GLN A 379 -3.08 15.16 0.22
N ARG A 380 -2.46 14.62 1.30
CA ARG A 380 -1.01 14.73 1.51
C ARG A 380 -0.23 14.10 0.35
N ILE A 381 -0.64 12.90 -0.09
CA ILE A 381 0.01 12.22 -1.23
C ILE A 381 -0.17 13.05 -2.50
N ALA A 382 -1.33 13.66 -2.72
CA ALA A 382 -1.55 14.53 -3.86
C ALA A 382 -0.68 15.81 -3.80
N ASN A 383 -0.49 16.38 -2.60
CA ASN A 383 0.36 17.57 -2.41
C ASN A 383 1.87 17.27 -2.51
N ASP A 384 2.27 16.01 -2.30
CA ASP A 384 3.65 15.55 -2.52
C ASP A 384 4.03 15.51 -4.02
N LEU A 385 3.15 15.97 -4.92
CA LEU A 385 3.27 15.95 -6.38
C LEU A 385 3.08 17.38 -6.95
N PRO A 386 3.57 17.69 -8.17
CA PRO A 386 3.58 19.07 -8.69
C PRO A 386 2.18 19.70 -8.73
N GLU A 387 2.10 20.98 -8.38
CA GLU A 387 0.86 21.78 -8.29
C GLU A 387 0.03 21.81 -9.60
N ASP A 388 0.63 21.61 -10.75
CA ASP A 388 -0.04 21.63 -12.07
C ASP A 388 -0.96 20.42 -12.30
N GLN A 389 -1.06 19.49 -11.35
CA GLN A 389 -1.62 18.16 -11.60
C GLN A 389 -2.65 17.69 -10.57
N SER A 390 -2.94 18.46 -9.54
CA SER A 390 -3.92 18.09 -8.51
C SER A 390 -5.20 18.89 -8.64
N THR A 391 -6.15 18.44 -9.47
CA THR A 391 -7.53 18.94 -9.42
C THR A 391 -8.43 17.87 -8.82
N LEU A 392 -9.12 18.23 -7.74
CA LEU A 392 -10.22 17.45 -7.18
C LEU A 392 -11.37 17.54 -8.20
N GLN A 393 -11.55 16.48 -8.99
CA GLN A 393 -12.70 16.42 -9.92
C GLN A 393 -13.82 15.62 -9.26
N GLU A 394 -14.95 16.29 -9.02
CA GLU A 394 -16.18 15.63 -8.63
C GLU A 394 -16.82 14.98 -9.86
N LYS A 395 -16.90 13.65 -9.91
CA LYS A 395 -17.50 12.91 -11.00
C LYS A 395 -18.70 12.10 -10.47
N LYS A 396 -19.88 12.28 -11.08
CA LYS A 396 -21.05 11.48 -10.74
C LYS A 396 -20.94 10.11 -11.40
N LEU A 397 -21.15 9.04 -10.64
CA LEU A 397 -21.02 7.65 -11.10
C LEU A 397 -21.89 7.33 -12.33
N ASN A 398 -23.07 7.97 -12.45
CA ASN A 398 -24.03 7.73 -13.53
C ASN A 398 -23.55 8.12 -14.93
N ASP A 399 -22.61 9.06 -15.05
CA ASP A 399 -22.20 9.52 -16.38
C ASP A 399 -21.42 8.44 -17.15
N ARG A 400 -20.76 7.52 -16.44
CA ARG A 400 -20.01 6.41 -17.08
C ARG A 400 -20.89 5.19 -17.37
N LEU A 401 -21.82 4.85 -16.49
CA LEU A 401 -22.75 3.72 -16.71
C LEU A 401 -23.72 4.02 -17.84
N ASN A 402 -24.17 5.27 -17.99
CA ASN A 402 -25.02 5.69 -19.12
C ASN A 402 -24.26 5.75 -20.46
N GLN A 403 -22.96 6.03 -20.47
CA GLN A 403 -22.16 5.98 -21.69
C GLN A 403 -21.94 4.55 -22.19
N SER A 404 -21.71 3.57 -21.31
CA SER A 404 -21.55 2.17 -21.72
C SER A 404 -22.87 1.53 -22.21
N HIS A 405 -24.02 1.97 -21.71
CA HIS A 405 -25.33 1.54 -22.23
C HIS A 405 -25.75 2.26 -23.51
N ALA A 406 -25.27 3.49 -23.76
CA ALA A 406 -25.54 4.22 -24.99
C ALA A 406 -24.76 3.69 -26.21
N GLU A 407 -23.58 3.14 -25.99
CA GLU A 407 -22.77 2.54 -27.07
C GLU A 407 -23.31 1.18 -27.55
N HIS A 408 -24.08 0.47 -26.70
CA HIS A 408 -24.74 -0.79 -27.09
C HIS A 408 -26.17 -0.62 -27.64
N ALA A 409 -26.75 0.59 -27.61
CA ALA A 409 -28.12 0.84 -28.02
C ALA A 409 -28.25 1.45 -29.44
N ASN A 410 -27.15 1.76 -30.15
CA ASN A 410 -27.19 2.31 -31.51
C ASN A 410 -27.15 1.23 -32.59
N GLY A 411 -28.15 0.39 -32.61
CA GLY A 411 -28.42 -0.57 -33.68
C GLY A 411 -29.92 -0.90 -33.74
N ASN A 412 -30.69 0.03 -34.20
CA ASN A 412 -31.91 -0.06 -34.99
C ASN A 412 -32.94 1.03 -34.64
N THR A 413 -33.01 1.99 -35.52
CA THR A 413 -34.11 2.97 -35.61
C THR A 413 -35.32 2.40 -36.31
N VAL A 414 -36.52 2.62 -35.78
CA VAL A 414 -37.68 3.16 -36.55
C VAL A 414 -38.64 3.82 -35.55
N GLY A 415 -39.11 5.02 -35.88
CA GLY A 415 -39.77 5.99 -35.08
C GLY A 415 -41.19 5.66 -34.62
N ALA A 416 -41.64 6.42 -33.62
CA ALA A 416 -43.00 7.01 -33.52
C ALA A 416 -43.12 7.93 -32.28
N LYS A 417 -43.41 9.17 -32.58
CA LYS A 417 -44.31 10.17 -31.95
C LYS A 417 -44.42 10.29 -30.42
N GLU A 418 -44.18 11.56 -30.02
CA GLU A 418 -44.56 12.23 -28.78
C GLU A 418 -45.95 11.89 -28.26
N SER A 419 -46.08 11.69 -26.97
CA SER A 419 -47.24 12.14 -26.20
C SER A 419 -46.82 12.30 -24.72
N ALA A 420 -47.37 13.37 -24.14
CA ALA A 420 -47.05 13.99 -22.87
C ALA A 420 -47.47 13.16 -21.63
N ASP A 421 -46.80 13.53 -20.50
CA ASP A 421 -47.21 13.45 -19.11
C ASP A 421 -47.67 12.10 -18.53
N ASN A 422 -46.74 11.50 -17.78
CA ASN A 422 -47.08 10.95 -16.45
C ASN A 422 -45.77 10.74 -15.62
N PRO A 423 -45.74 11.08 -14.35
CA PRO A 423 -44.54 10.86 -13.52
C PRO A 423 -44.38 9.36 -13.24
N ILE A 424 -43.33 8.79 -13.81
CA ILE A 424 -42.96 7.41 -13.53
C ILE A 424 -42.48 7.34 -12.06
N SER A 425 -43.30 6.69 -11.22
CA SER A 425 -42.93 6.30 -9.88
C SER A 425 -41.80 5.26 -9.99
N ILE A 426 -40.55 5.71 -9.78
CA ILE A 426 -39.39 4.84 -9.65
C ILE A 426 -39.58 4.03 -8.36
N LYS A 427 -39.79 2.73 -8.49
CA LYS A 427 -39.69 1.81 -7.37
C LYS A 427 -38.25 1.80 -6.88
N GLU A 428 -37.99 2.48 -5.77
CA GLU A 428 -36.76 2.37 -5.01
C GLU A 428 -36.63 0.93 -4.51
N GLN A 429 -35.73 0.15 -5.09
CA GLN A 429 -35.24 -1.07 -4.46
C GLN A 429 -34.16 -0.63 -3.45
N ASN A 430 -34.60 -0.41 -2.21
CA ASN A 430 -33.71 -0.13 -1.10
C ASN A 430 -33.12 -1.46 -0.60
N GLY A 431 -31.81 -1.64 -0.76
CA GLY A 431 -31.07 -2.61 0.05
C GLY A 431 -31.11 -2.17 1.51
N LYS A 432 -31.67 -2.97 2.40
CA LYS A 432 -31.68 -2.74 3.84
C LYS A 432 -30.59 -3.59 4.48
N GLY A 433 -29.56 -2.97 5.05
CA GLY A 433 -28.59 -3.61 5.92
C GLY A 433 -28.94 -3.34 7.40
N GLU A 434 -29.12 -4.37 8.21
CA GLU A 434 -29.36 -4.25 9.64
C GLU A 434 -28.04 -4.26 10.41
N LEU A 435 -27.83 -3.25 11.27
CA LEU A 435 -26.71 -3.14 12.19
C LEU A 435 -27.20 -3.41 13.61
N GLN A 436 -26.64 -4.40 14.31
CA GLN A 436 -26.93 -4.65 15.71
C GLN A 436 -26.02 -3.81 16.61
N VAL A 437 -26.57 -2.86 17.34
CA VAL A 437 -25.90 -2.13 18.40
C VAL A 437 -26.41 -2.61 19.75
N THR A 438 -25.53 -2.72 20.72
CA THR A 438 -25.68 -3.37 22.04
C THR A 438 -26.64 -2.69 23.05
N ASP A 439 -27.58 -1.86 22.65
CA ASP A 439 -28.67 -1.38 23.45
C ASP A 439 -29.93 -1.36 22.58
N ALA A 440 -30.83 -2.28 22.79
CA ALA A 440 -32.24 -2.40 22.34
C ALA A 440 -32.76 -1.51 21.17
N SER A 441 -31.89 -0.93 20.34
CA SER A 441 -32.23 -0.13 19.16
C SER A 441 -31.74 -0.83 17.90
N LEU A 442 -32.64 -1.01 16.93
CA LEU A 442 -32.27 -1.48 15.59
C LEU A 442 -31.89 -0.28 14.74
N LEU A 443 -30.65 -0.30 14.17
CA LEU A 443 -30.20 0.72 13.25
C LEU A 443 -30.25 0.15 11.83
N THR A 444 -30.92 0.88 10.93
CA THR A 444 -30.96 0.53 9.49
C THR A 444 -30.34 1.66 8.69
N LEU A 445 -29.33 1.34 7.90
CA LEU A 445 -28.71 2.26 6.94
C LEU A 445 -29.26 2.03 5.55
N SER A 446 -29.50 3.10 4.83
CA SER A 446 -29.79 3.08 3.40
C SER A 446 -29.05 4.17 2.67
N PHE A 447 -28.57 3.87 1.47
CA PHE A 447 -27.78 4.75 0.65
C PHE A 447 -28.50 5.03 -0.68
N SER A 448 -28.27 6.22 -1.24
CA SER A 448 -28.69 6.47 -2.62
C SER A 448 -27.87 5.60 -3.58
N GLN A 449 -28.46 5.31 -4.73
CA GLN A 449 -27.72 4.60 -5.81
C GLN A 449 -26.59 5.45 -6.42
N TYR A 450 -26.52 6.74 -6.05
CA TYR A 450 -25.56 7.70 -6.58
C TYR A 450 -24.41 7.89 -5.59
N TYR A 451 -23.22 7.39 -5.95
CA TYR A 451 -22.00 7.64 -5.21
C TYR A 451 -21.19 8.75 -5.87
N ARG A 452 -20.73 9.71 -5.07
CA ARG A 452 -19.80 10.74 -5.52
C ARG A 452 -18.39 10.19 -5.51
N GLN A 453 -17.66 10.45 -6.59
CA GLN A 453 -16.25 10.10 -6.70
C GLN A 453 -15.44 11.41 -6.72
N TYR A 454 -14.53 11.54 -5.75
CA TYR A 454 -13.55 12.62 -5.74
C TYR A 454 -12.23 12.05 -6.24
N LEU A 455 -11.89 12.33 -7.49
CA LEU A 455 -10.64 11.89 -8.09
C LEU A 455 -9.54 12.89 -7.72
N LEU A 456 -8.56 12.43 -6.97
CA LEU A 456 -7.28 13.10 -6.81
C LEU A 456 -6.41 12.62 -7.98
N SER A 457 -6.44 13.34 -9.08
CA SER A 457 -5.65 13.00 -10.26
C SER A 457 -4.35 13.76 -10.27
N LEU A 458 -3.33 13.01 -10.59
CA LEU A 458 -2.01 13.49 -10.94
C LEU A 458 -1.92 13.34 -12.46
N MET A 459 -1.90 14.41 -13.20
CA MET A 459 -1.65 14.37 -14.65
C MET A 459 -0.16 14.33 -14.92
#